data_37c9bd2a5a21111597453ebbd697e68a
#
_entry.id   37c9bd2a5a21111597453ebbd697e68a
#
_cell.length_a   1.000
_cell.length_b   1.000
_cell.length_c   1.000
_cell.angle_alpha   90.00
_cell.angle_beta   90.00
_cell.angle_gamma   90.00
#
_symmetry.space_group_name_H-M   'P 1'
#
loop_
_entity.id
_entity.type
_entity.pdbx_description
1 polymer ?
#
loop_
_entity_poly.entity_id
_entity_poly.type
_entity_poly.pdbx_seq_one_letter_code
_entity_poly.pdbx_strand_id
1 'polypeptide(L)'
;MKNIQSLRNRKGFTLIELLVVVLILGILTAIALPSYLSSVNASREGAANTNARALATAVQGKAVTNNVYDTTLADYSTDLGGSIPLNPCTGTTTGYTITAPTSTTATITAAVGTNCGTWTPTVFSLTL
;
A
#
# COMPACT_ATOMS: atom_id res chain seq x y z
N MET A 1 34.79 60.79 11.14
CA MET A 1 33.36 60.67 11.46
C MET A 1 32.93 59.25 11.15
N LYS A 2 32.69 58.42 12.17
CA LYS A 2 32.27 57.02 11.99
C LYS A 2 30.74 56.97 11.90
N ASN A 3 30.22 56.55 10.74
CA ASN A 3 28.81 56.23 10.55
C ASN A 3 28.44 55.03 11.43
N ILE A 4 27.68 55.27 12.47
CA ILE A 4 27.01 54.23 13.26
C ILE A 4 25.81 53.81 12.42
N GLN A 5 25.98 52.70 11.66
CA GLN A 5 24.87 52.07 10.94
C GLN A 5 23.83 51.61 11.95
N SER A 6 22.63 52.13 11.81
CA SER A 6 21.42 51.77 12.52
C SER A 6 21.30 50.27 12.68
N LEU A 7 21.34 49.78 13.90
CA LEU A 7 20.98 48.42 14.25
C LEU A 7 19.51 48.23 13.89
N ARG A 8 19.27 47.60 12.74
CA ARG A 8 17.91 47.19 12.32
C ARG A 8 17.28 46.42 13.46
N ASN A 9 16.18 46.94 13.96
CA ASN A 9 15.36 46.37 15.02
C ASN A 9 14.89 44.96 14.61
N ARG A 10 15.66 43.92 14.95
CA ARG A 10 15.32 42.53 14.68
C ARG A 10 14.27 42.14 15.71
N LYS A 11 13.03 42.10 15.30
CA LYS A 11 11.95 41.52 16.11
C LYS A 11 12.24 40.03 16.24
N GLY A 12 12.59 39.57 17.42
CA GLY A 12 12.75 38.17 17.77
C GLY A 12 11.41 37.56 18.18
N PHE A 13 11.24 36.27 17.95
CA PHE A 13 10.11 35.52 18.48
C PHE A 13 10.19 35.42 20.02
N THR A 14 9.07 35.53 20.68
CA THR A 14 8.99 35.31 22.11
C THR A 14 8.94 33.81 22.42
N LEU A 15 9.48 33.42 23.60
CA LEU A 15 9.47 32.01 24.03
C LEU A 15 8.04 31.48 24.16
N ILE A 16 7.10 32.33 24.64
CA ILE A 16 5.70 31.95 24.78
C ILE A 16 5.01 31.73 23.42
N GLU A 17 5.35 32.51 22.42
CA GLU A 17 4.80 32.39 21.06
C GLU A 17 5.20 31.05 20.43
N LEU A 18 6.45 30.62 20.61
CA LEU A 18 6.91 29.31 20.16
C LEU A 18 6.25 28.18 20.97
N LEU A 19 6.11 28.33 22.29
CA LEU A 19 5.50 27.33 23.16
C LEU A 19 4.04 27.07 22.80
N VAL A 20 3.26 28.12 22.53
CA VAL A 20 1.86 28.01 22.12
C VAL A 20 1.73 27.29 20.78
N VAL A 21 2.59 27.60 19.83
CA VAL A 21 2.58 26.96 18.51
C VAL A 21 2.84 25.45 18.61
N VAL A 22 3.88 25.04 19.36
CA VAL A 22 4.17 23.61 19.51
C VAL A 22 3.10 22.87 20.31
N LEU A 23 2.44 23.54 21.27
CA LEU A 23 1.31 22.97 21.99
C LEU A 23 0.13 22.68 21.06
N ILE A 24 -0.26 23.66 20.22
CA ILE A 24 -1.36 23.50 19.27
C ILE A 24 -1.02 22.40 18.25
N LEU A 25 0.18 22.40 17.68
CA LEU A 25 0.62 21.37 16.75
C LEU A 25 0.61 19.97 17.38
N GLY A 26 1.03 19.87 18.65
CA GLY A 26 1.00 18.60 19.40
C GLY A 26 -0.43 18.04 19.53
N ILE A 27 -1.40 18.88 19.89
CA ILE A 27 -2.81 18.47 20.02
C ILE A 27 -3.37 18.05 18.66
N LEU A 28 -3.16 18.84 17.62
CA LEU A 28 -3.66 18.54 16.27
C LEU A 28 -3.06 17.23 15.73
N THR A 29 -1.76 17.01 15.92
CA THR A 29 -1.09 15.79 15.50
C THR A 29 -1.62 14.56 16.24
N ALA A 30 -1.86 14.67 17.56
CA ALA A 30 -2.39 13.57 18.36
C ALA A 30 -3.76 13.07 17.87
N ILE A 31 -4.60 13.95 17.35
CA ILE A 31 -5.93 13.60 16.84
C ILE A 31 -5.85 13.12 15.37
N ALA A 32 -5.02 13.77 14.54
CA ALA A 32 -4.96 13.52 13.11
C ALA A 32 -4.18 12.24 12.75
N LEU A 33 -3.13 11.90 13.50
CA LEU A 33 -2.23 10.81 13.16
C LEU A 33 -2.91 9.42 13.11
N PRO A 34 -3.75 9.01 14.09
CA PRO A 34 -4.44 7.71 14.05
C PRO A 34 -5.34 7.57 12.82
N SER A 35 -6.10 8.61 12.49
CA SER A 35 -6.99 8.63 11.33
C SER A 35 -6.22 8.55 10.01
N TYR A 36 -5.10 9.25 9.92
CA TYR A 36 -4.22 9.21 8.76
C TYR A 36 -3.65 7.80 8.52
N LEU A 37 -3.13 7.15 9.56
CA LEU A 37 -2.58 5.79 9.46
C LEU A 37 -3.64 4.77 9.05
N SER A 38 -4.86 4.87 9.58
CA SER A 38 -5.99 4.03 9.17
C SER A 38 -6.30 4.19 7.67
N SER A 39 -6.33 5.42 7.17
CA SER A 39 -6.58 5.71 5.75
C SER A 39 -5.47 5.18 4.84
N VAL A 40 -4.21 5.28 5.27
CA VAL A 40 -3.07 4.72 4.54
C VAL A 40 -3.17 3.18 4.46
N ASN A 41 -3.52 2.52 5.57
CA ASN A 41 -3.69 1.07 5.58
C ASN A 41 -4.82 0.64 4.65
N ALA A 42 -6.00 1.28 4.71
CA ALA A 42 -7.12 1.00 3.83
C ALA A 42 -6.76 1.19 2.33
N SER A 43 -5.95 2.20 2.02
CA SER A 43 -5.45 2.41 0.66
C SER A 43 -4.53 1.27 0.19
N ARG A 44 -3.63 0.79 1.05
CA ARG A 44 -2.75 -0.34 0.75
C ARG A 44 -3.52 -1.65 0.56
N GLU A 45 -4.51 -1.90 1.40
CA GLU A 45 -5.42 -3.06 1.29
C GLU A 45 -6.17 -3.04 -0.05
N GLY A 46 -6.73 -1.89 -0.42
CA GLY A 46 -7.40 -1.69 -1.70
C GLY A 46 -6.48 -1.95 -2.90
N ALA A 47 -5.24 -1.45 -2.83
CA ALA A 47 -4.25 -1.69 -3.87
C ALA A 47 -3.82 -3.17 -3.94
N ALA A 48 -3.63 -3.85 -2.79
CA ALA A 48 -3.31 -5.27 -2.76
C ALA A 48 -4.41 -6.13 -3.39
N ASN A 49 -5.68 -5.85 -3.08
CA ASN A 49 -6.84 -6.53 -3.68
C ASN A 49 -6.96 -6.23 -5.19
N THR A 50 -6.68 -5.00 -5.61
CA THR A 50 -6.70 -4.64 -7.05
C THR A 50 -5.62 -5.40 -7.83
N ASN A 51 -4.42 -5.50 -7.28
CA ASN A 51 -3.33 -6.26 -7.87
C ASN A 51 -3.64 -7.77 -7.90
N ALA A 52 -4.24 -8.32 -6.83
CA ALA A 52 -4.70 -9.71 -6.81
C ALA A 52 -5.78 -9.99 -7.86
N ARG A 53 -6.68 -9.03 -8.10
CA ARG A 53 -7.69 -9.14 -9.17
C ARG A 53 -7.04 -9.13 -10.56
N ALA A 54 -6.05 -8.27 -10.79
CA ALA A 54 -5.30 -8.25 -12.06
C ALA A 54 -4.59 -9.60 -12.29
N LEU A 55 -3.97 -10.16 -11.26
CA LEU A 55 -3.38 -11.50 -11.31
C LEU A 55 -4.44 -12.57 -11.59
N ALA A 56 -5.61 -12.52 -10.97
CA ALA A 56 -6.71 -13.43 -11.21
C ALA A 56 -7.16 -13.41 -12.68
N THR A 57 -7.21 -12.23 -13.30
CA THR A 57 -7.54 -12.08 -14.72
C THR A 57 -6.48 -12.72 -15.61
N ALA A 58 -5.19 -12.54 -15.32
CA ALA A 58 -4.09 -13.15 -16.06
C ALA A 58 -4.11 -14.70 -15.93
N VAL A 59 -4.32 -15.19 -14.70
CA VAL A 59 -4.45 -16.63 -14.42
C VAL A 59 -5.60 -17.23 -15.19
N GLN A 60 -6.77 -16.60 -15.21
CA GLN A 60 -7.94 -17.06 -15.97
C GLN A 60 -7.67 -17.06 -17.47
N GLY A 61 -7.07 -16.00 -18.01
CA GLY A 61 -6.74 -15.91 -19.44
C GLY A 61 -5.82 -17.04 -19.90
N LYS A 62 -4.80 -17.35 -19.11
CA LYS A 62 -3.86 -18.43 -19.41
C LYS A 62 -4.49 -19.82 -19.24
N ALA A 63 -5.32 -19.98 -18.21
CA ALA A 63 -6.03 -21.23 -17.95
C ALA A 63 -7.03 -21.59 -19.06
N VAL A 64 -7.73 -20.61 -19.63
CA VAL A 64 -8.64 -20.81 -20.77
C VAL A 64 -7.87 -21.31 -22.00
N THR A 65 -6.63 -20.84 -22.20
CA THR A 65 -5.79 -21.27 -23.34
C THR A 65 -5.20 -22.66 -23.13
N ASN A 66 -4.75 -22.96 -21.92
CA ASN A 66 -4.05 -24.20 -21.57
C ASN A 66 -4.98 -25.31 -21.05
N ASN A 67 -6.24 -24.97 -20.77
CA ASN A 67 -7.25 -25.86 -20.17
C ASN A 67 -6.86 -26.39 -18.78
N VAL A 68 -6.02 -25.63 -18.06
CA VAL A 68 -5.53 -25.98 -16.71
C VAL A 68 -5.04 -24.73 -15.99
N TYR A 69 -5.22 -24.68 -14.66
CA TYR A 69 -4.66 -23.63 -13.83
C TYR A 69 -3.20 -23.94 -13.42
N ASP A 70 -2.30 -23.02 -13.69
CA ASP A 70 -0.93 -23.04 -13.19
C ASP A 70 -0.83 -22.24 -11.89
N THR A 71 -0.09 -22.75 -10.93
CA THR A 71 0.13 -22.11 -9.61
C THR A 71 1.46 -21.35 -9.52
N THR A 72 2.26 -21.37 -10.59
CA THR A 72 3.57 -20.72 -10.64
C THR A 72 3.41 -19.23 -10.89
N LEU A 73 3.51 -18.44 -9.83
CA LEU A 73 3.30 -16.99 -9.86
C LEU A 73 4.18 -16.28 -10.90
N ALA A 74 5.44 -16.73 -11.07
CA ALA A 74 6.40 -16.13 -11.99
C ALA A 74 5.97 -16.18 -13.47
N ASP A 75 5.18 -17.17 -13.85
CA ASP A 75 4.73 -17.40 -15.23
C ASP A 75 3.73 -16.34 -15.72
N TYR A 76 3.15 -15.58 -14.79
CA TYR A 76 2.20 -14.51 -15.10
C TYR A 76 2.86 -13.12 -15.20
N SER A 77 4.16 -13.02 -15.02
CA SER A 77 4.87 -11.73 -15.08
C SER A 77 4.72 -11.03 -16.43
N THR A 78 4.79 -11.79 -17.54
CA THR A 78 4.65 -11.25 -18.89
C THR A 78 3.25 -10.69 -19.14
N ASP A 79 2.21 -11.39 -18.66
CA ASP A 79 0.81 -10.99 -18.82
C ASP A 79 0.45 -9.75 -17.98
N LEU A 80 1.25 -9.48 -16.96
CA LEU A 80 1.11 -8.34 -16.05
C LEU A 80 2.05 -7.16 -16.37
N GLY A 81 2.60 -7.14 -17.61
CA GLY A 81 3.43 -6.02 -18.07
C GLY A 81 4.92 -6.15 -17.72
N GLY A 82 5.40 -7.38 -17.53
CA GLY A 82 6.83 -7.70 -17.34
C GLY A 82 7.24 -8.02 -15.91
N SER A 83 6.37 -7.77 -14.92
CA SER A 83 6.64 -8.12 -13.52
C SER A 83 5.34 -8.35 -12.75
N ILE A 84 5.41 -9.20 -11.72
CA ILE A 84 4.32 -9.32 -10.76
C ILE A 84 4.23 -8.00 -9.96
N PRO A 85 3.03 -7.41 -9.82
CA PRO A 85 2.88 -6.17 -9.06
C PRO A 85 3.24 -6.38 -7.59
N LEU A 86 3.86 -5.36 -6.99
CA LEU A 86 4.20 -5.37 -5.58
C LEU A 86 2.92 -5.46 -4.72
N ASN A 87 2.90 -6.34 -3.73
CA ASN A 87 1.84 -6.32 -2.72
C ASN A 87 2.20 -5.25 -1.66
N PRO A 88 1.42 -4.15 -1.55
CA PRO A 88 1.73 -3.07 -0.62
C PRO A 88 1.71 -3.47 0.85
N CYS A 89 0.99 -4.56 1.19
CA CYS A 89 0.89 -5.06 2.56
C CYS A 89 2.11 -5.85 3.00
N THR A 90 2.74 -6.60 2.10
CA THR A 90 3.95 -7.38 2.38
C THR A 90 5.23 -6.67 1.94
N GLY A 91 5.15 -5.75 0.98
CA GLY A 91 6.30 -5.10 0.36
C GLY A 91 7.06 -6.00 -0.63
N THR A 92 6.46 -7.10 -1.09
CA THR A 92 7.09 -8.07 -1.99
C THR A 92 6.23 -8.39 -3.20
N THR A 93 6.83 -8.84 -4.28
CA THR A 93 6.13 -9.36 -5.47
C THR A 93 5.61 -10.79 -5.28
N THR A 94 6.12 -11.51 -4.28
CA THR A 94 5.68 -12.86 -3.90
C THR A 94 4.52 -12.86 -2.90
N GLY A 95 3.97 -11.70 -2.60
CA GLY A 95 2.87 -11.53 -1.64
C GLY A 95 1.48 -11.89 -2.18
N TYR A 96 1.39 -12.86 -3.10
CA TYR A 96 0.12 -13.40 -3.62
C TYR A 96 0.19 -14.92 -3.63
N THR A 97 -0.94 -15.56 -3.33
CA THR A 97 -1.06 -17.02 -3.34
C THR A 97 -2.06 -17.44 -4.41
N ILE A 98 -1.63 -18.35 -5.27
CA ILE A 98 -2.49 -19.04 -6.23
C ILE A 98 -2.64 -20.47 -5.71
N THR A 99 -3.87 -20.90 -5.48
CA THR A 99 -4.18 -22.28 -5.10
C THR A 99 -5.12 -22.88 -6.14
N ALA A 100 -4.72 -23.99 -6.73
CA ALA A 100 -5.53 -24.73 -7.71
C ALA A 100 -5.83 -26.16 -7.16
N PRO A 101 -6.89 -26.31 -6.37
CA PRO A 101 -7.26 -27.63 -5.81
C PRO A 101 -7.68 -28.63 -6.87
N THR A 102 -8.10 -28.16 -8.04
CA THR A 102 -8.44 -28.98 -9.20
C THR A 102 -7.91 -28.33 -10.48
N SER A 103 -7.90 -29.07 -11.59
CA SER A 103 -7.55 -28.52 -12.90
C SER A 103 -8.54 -27.47 -13.41
N THR A 104 -9.75 -27.44 -12.86
CA THR A 104 -10.86 -26.57 -13.31
C THR A 104 -11.20 -25.46 -12.32
N THR A 105 -10.57 -25.42 -11.15
CA THR A 105 -10.83 -24.39 -10.15
C THR A 105 -9.53 -23.83 -9.58
N ALA A 106 -9.47 -22.52 -9.38
CA ALA A 106 -8.36 -21.86 -8.69
C ALA A 106 -8.86 -20.74 -7.80
N THR A 107 -8.06 -20.37 -6.80
CA THR A 107 -8.29 -19.21 -5.96
C THR A 107 -7.03 -18.36 -5.88
N ILE A 108 -7.20 -17.05 -5.91
CA ILE A 108 -6.12 -16.08 -5.77
C ILE A 108 -6.42 -15.19 -4.57
N THR A 109 -5.42 -15.00 -3.71
CA THR A 109 -5.47 -14.12 -2.55
C THR A 109 -4.20 -13.29 -2.43
N ALA A 110 -4.34 -12.04 -1.96
CA ALA A 110 -3.20 -11.27 -1.49
C ALA A 110 -2.80 -11.73 -0.08
N ALA A 111 -1.50 -11.83 0.19
CA ALA A 111 -1.02 -12.16 1.51
C ALA A 111 -1.20 -10.97 2.47
N VAL A 112 -1.55 -11.27 3.72
CA VAL A 112 -1.57 -10.30 4.81
C VAL A 112 -0.13 -9.97 5.20
N GLY A 113 0.17 -8.70 5.39
CA GLY A 113 1.49 -8.24 5.77
C GLY A 113 1.44 -7.15 6.83
N THR A 114 2.55 -6.93 7.50
CA THR A 114 2.68 -5.97 8.62
C THR A 114 2.39 -4.53 8.23
N ASN A 115 2.49 -4.18 6.94
CA ASN A 115 2.29 -2.82 6.44
C ASN A 115 0.82 -2.40 6.33
N CYS A 116 -0.13 -3.33 6.50
CA CYS A 116 -1.57 -3.07 6.43
C CYS A 116 -2.29 -3.32 7.76
N GLY A 117 -1.60 -3.82 8.79
CA GLY A 117 -2.23 -4.24 10.03
C GLY A 117 -3.07 -5.52 9.85
N THR A 118 -4.16 -5.63 10.61
CA THR A 118 -5.08 -6.77 10.52
C THR A 118 -6.20 -6.48 9.52
N TRP A 119 -6.23 -7.21 8.42
CA TRP A 119 -7.28 -7.12 7.40
C TRP A 119 -7.59 -8.51 6.82
N THR A 120 -8.73 -8.65 6.15
CA THR A 120 -9.12 -9.89 5.48
C THR A 120 -9.02 -9.69 3.97
N PRO A 121 -8.08 -10.35 3.29
CA PRO A 121 -7.93 -10.26 1.84
C PRO A 121 -9.16 -10.81 1.11
N THR A 122 -9.49 -10.20 -0.03
CA THR A 122 -10.51 -10.75 -0.92
C THR A 122 -9.98 -12.02 -1.60
N VAL A 123 -10.76 -13.09 -1.55
CA VAL A 123 -10.48 -14.33 -2.27
C VAL A 123 -11.16 -14.26 -3.64
N PHE A 124 -10.39 -14.36 -4.71
CA PHE A 124 -10.90 -14.44 -6.08
C PHE A 124 -10.97 -15.90 -6.49
N SER A 125 -12.19 -16.42 -6.64
CA SER A 125 -12.44 -17.80 -7.10
C SER A 125 -12.63 -17.82 -8.61
N LEU A 126 -11.93 -18.71 -9.28
CA LEU A 126 -11.92 -18.92 -10.73
C LEU A 126 -12.40 -20.33 -11.05
N THR A 127 -13.14 -20.47 -12.15
CA THR A 127 -13.61 -21.75 -12.69
C THR A 127 -13.45 -21.79 -14.20
N LEU A 128 -13.04 -22.95 -14.74
CA LEU A 128 -13.03 -23.28 -16.18
C LEU A 128 -14.33 -23.95 -16.59
#